data_3872100caa1a4abc23e8677420d7fd28
#
_entry.id   3872100caa1a4abc23e8677420d7fd28
#
_cell.length_a   1.000
_cell.length_b   1.000
_cell.length_c   1.000
_cell.angle_alpha   90.00
_cell.angle_beta   90.00
_cell.angle_gamma   90.00
#
_symmetry.space_group_name_H-M   'P 1'
#
loop_
_entity.id
_entity.type
_entity.pdbx_description
1 polymer ?
#
loop_
_entity_poly.entity_id
_entity_poly.type
_entity_poly.pdbx_seq_one_letter_code
_entity_poly.pdbx_strand_id
1 'polypeptide(L)'
;VSVRILHGDCREILPTVPADVLITDPVWPNCPPGLLEGWDRPAQLLAEALEAAPPSVKRVVIILRSDSDPRFLQAVPSRWPFVCSQALAYVVPMYIGRVLGGTELAYCFGEPVPSREGYRVIPMWGPKAQPANRRANGHPCSRAMVHMEWLCRWWSVPGETVVDPFSGSGTIPLAAHRSQRDGVGIEINADYCEIARRRVRDDAPLFAEAAE
;
A
#
# COMPACT_ATOMS: atom_id res chain seq x y z
N VAL A 1 16.80 2.42 8.49
CA VAL A 1 15.44 2.42 7.93
C VAL A 1 15.16 3.78 7.32
N SER A 2 14.72 3.81 6.07
CA SER A 2 14.56 5.02 5.27
C SER A 2 13.19 5.08 4.59
N VAL A 3 12.79 6.29 4.18
CA VAL A 3 11.64 6.49 3.27
C VAL A 3 12.11 7.24 2.03
N ARG A 4 11.76 6.71 0.86
CA ARG A 4 12.02 7.37 -0.42
C ARG A 4 10.72 7.53 -1.20
N ILE A 5 10.48 8.73 -1.72
CA ILE A 5 9.35 9.03 -2.62
C ILE A 5 9.93 9.40 -3.97
N LEU A 6 9.69 8.55 -4.95
CA LEU A 6 10.19 8.65 -6.31
C LEU A 6 9.07 9.13 -7.24
N HIS A 7 9.35 10.18 -8.01
CA HIS A 7 8.41 10.72 -8.98
C HIS A 7 8.64 10.06 -10.34
N GLY A 8 7.60 9.48 -10.90
CA GLY A 8 7.59 8.92 -12.26
C GLY A 8 6.74 7.68 -12.40
N ASP A 9 6.86 7.04 -13.57
CA ASP A 9 6.12 5.84 -13.90
C ASP A 9 6.67 4.62 -13.15
N CYS A 10 5.78 3.93 -12.43
CA CYS A 10 6.18 2.75 -11.67
C CYS A 10 6.74 1.62 -12.56
N ARG A 11 6.32 1.52 -13.82
CA ARG A 11 6.81 0.51 -14.78
C ARG A 11 8.28 0.70 -15.13
N GLU A 12 8.77 1.93 -15.06
CA GLU A 12 10.17 2.29 -15.34
C GLU A 12 11.03 2.25 -14.06
N ILE A 13 10.47 2.69 -12.94
CA ILE A 13 11.21 2.87 -11.69
C ILE A 13 11.28 1.57 -10.89
N LEU A 14 10.19 0.80 -10.80
CA LEU A 14 10.12 -0.40 -9.96
C LEU A 14 11.21 -1.44 -10.24
N PRO A 15 11.62 -1.70 -11.51
CA PRO A 15 12.73 -2.60 -11.80
C PRO A 15 14.09 -2.14 -11.25
N THR A 16 14.23 -0.86 -10.93
CA THR A 16 15.51 -0.25 -10.53
C THR A 16 15.68 -0.11 -9.03
N VAL A 17 14.65 -0.42 -8.25
CA VAL A 17 14.67 -0.27 -6.79
C VAL A 17 14.69 -1.63 -6.08
N PRO A 18 15.40 -1.76 -4.96
CA PRO A 18 15.27 -2.94 -4.10
C PRO A 18 13.83 -3.09 -3.63
N ALA A 19 13.29 -4.30 -3.71
CA ALA A 19 11.94 -4.61 -3.25
C ALA A 19 11.87 -6.06 -2.76
N ASP A 20 11.40 -6.26 -1.54
CA ASP A 20 11.09 -7.57 -0.98
C ASP A 20 9.58 -7.83 -0.96
N VAL A 21 8.80 -6.77 -0.74
CA VAL A 21 7.35 -6.83 -0.62
C VAL A 21 6.72 -5.66 -1.35
N LEU A 22 5.70 -5.93 -2.14
CA LEU A 22 4.79 -4.89 -2.64
C LEU A 22 3.56 -4.84 -1.72
N ILE A 23 3.24 -3.67 -1.22
CA ILE A 23 1.95 -3.38 -0.58
C ILE A 23 1.39 -2.18 -1.31
N THR A 24 0.19 -2.32 -1.87
CA THR A 24 -0.32 -1.28 -2.76
C THR A 24 -1.84 -1.13 -2.73
N ASP A 25 -2.29 0.10 -2.93
CA ASP A 25 -3.67 0.49 -3.17
C ASP A 25 -3.78 1.04 -4.60
N PRO A 26 -3.85 0.16 -5.61
CA PRO A 26 -3.82 0.58 -7.00
C PRO A 26 -5.07 1.35 -7.40
N VAL A 27 -5.04 1.96 -8.59
CA VAL A 27 -6.28 2.47 -9.21
C VAL A 27 -7.25 1.30 -9.37
N TRP A 28 -8.39 1.35 -8.70
CA TRP A 28 -9.33 0.22 -8.61
C TRP A 28 -10.36 0.23 -9.75
N PRO A 29 -10.98 -0.92 -10.08
CA PRO A 29 -11.81 -1.07 -11.28
C PRO A 29 -13.06 -0.18 -11.34
N ASN A 30 -13.57 0.26 -10.21
CA ASN A 30 -14.70 1.18 -10.08
C ASN A 30 -14.26 2.59 -9.66
N CYS A 31 -13.05 3.00 -10.02
CA CYS A 31 -12.56 4.36 -9.83
C CYS A 31 -13.41 5.33 -10.66
N PRO A 32 -13.92 6.42 -10.07
CA PRO A 32 -14.67 7.42 -10.81
C PRO A 32 -13.85 8.02 -11.96
N PRO A 33 -14.47 8.30 -13.13
CA PRO A 33 -13.81 8.92 -14.26
C PRO A 33 -13.06 10.21 -13.88
N GLY A 34 -11.80 10.29 -14.26
CA GLY A 34 -10.95 11.48 -14.05
C GLY A 34 -10.48 11.69 -12.59
N LEU A 35 -10.77 10.79 -11.66
CA LEU A 35 -10.35 10.94 -10.26
C LEU A 35 -8.86 10.68 -10.07
N LEU A 36 -8.33 9.65 -10.73
CA LEU A 36 -6.93 9.25 -10.69
C LEU A 36 -6.42 8.98 -12.11
N GLU A 37 -5.12 9.16 -12.32
CA GLU A 37 -4.51 8.77 -13.59
C GLU A 37 -4.60 7.25 -13.80
N GLY A 38 -4.92 6.82 -15.03
CA GLY A 38 -5.13 5.40 -15.36
C GLY A 38 -6.49 4.83 -14.98
N TRP A 39 -7.46 5.67 -14.56
CA TRP A 39 -8.82 5.24 -14.19
C TRP A 39 -9.55 4.49 -15.30
N ASP A 40 -9.19 4.72 -16.55
CA ASP A 40 -9.78 4.12 -17.76
C ASP A 40 -9.24 2.72 -18.08
N ARG A 41 -8.08 2.33 -17.50
CA ARG A 41 -7.42 1.05 -17.74
C ARG A 41 -6.80 0.42 -16.48
N PRO A 42 -7.49 0.38 -15.34
CA PRO A 42 -6.89 0.03 -14.05
C PRO A 42 -6.32 -1.39 -14.01
N ALA A 43 -6.97 -2.38 -14.64
CA ALA A 43 -6.49 -3.76 -14.67
C ALA A 43 -5.19 -3.92 -15.49
N GLN A 44 -5.10 -3.23 -16.62
CA GLN A 44 -3.88 -3.23 -17.43
C GLN A 44 -2.73 -2.56 -16.69
N LEU A 45 -3.00 -1.41 -16.04
CA LEU A 45 -2.00 -0.67 -15.28
C LEU A 45 -1.45 -1.51 -14.11
N LEU A 46 -2.32 -2.22 -13.39
CA LEU A 46 -1.88 -3.14 -12.34
C LEU A 46 -1.04 -4.29 -12.90
N ALA A 47 -1.47 -4.91 -13.99
CA ALA A 47 -0.73 -6.00 -14.62
C ALA A 47 0.69 -5.55 -15.04
N GLU A 48 0.79 -4.42 -15.74
CA GLU A 48 2.06 -3.85 -16.18
C GLU A 48 2.99 -3.51 -15.01
N ALA A 49 2.45 -2.95 -13.93
CA ALA A 49 3.23 -2.65 -12.72
C ALA A 49 3.73 -3.93 -12.03
N LEU A 50 2.90 -4.97 -11.94
CA LEU A 50 3.29 -6.25 -11.33
C LEU A 50 4.32 -7.01 -12.19
N GLU A 51 4.22 -6.95 -13.52
CA GLU A 51 5.23 -7.52 -14.42
C GLU A 51 6.58 -6.81 -14.31
N ALA A 52 6.57 -5.51 -14.07
CA ALA A 52 7.79 -4.71 -13.87
C ALA A 52 8.46 -4.97 -12.50
N ALA A 53 7.80 -5.68 -11.59
CA ALA A 53 8.35 -5.94 -10.27
C ALA A 53 9.59 -6.86 -10.33
N PRO A 54 10.70 -6.51 -9.63
CA PRO A 54 11.91 -7.28 -9.66
C PRO A 54 11.71 -8.71 -9.10
N PRO A 55 12.53 -9.69 -9.52
CA PRO A 55 12.43 -11.08 -9.05
C PRO A 55 12.59 -11.25 -7.54
N SER A 56 13.20 -10.28 -6.86
CA SER A 56 13.37 -10.29 -5.40
C SER A 56 12.06 -10.13 -4.62
N VAL A 57 10.98 -9.69 -5.26
CA VAL A 57 9.68 -9.53 -4.61
C VAL A 57 9.08 -10.89 -4.27
N LYS A 58 9.01 -11.17 -2.98
CA LYS A 58 8.51 -12.43 -2.40
C LYS A 58 6.99 -12.40 -2.17
N ARG A 59 6.45 -11.23 -1.85
CA ARG A 59 5.06 -11.06 -1.41
C ARG A 59 4.42 -9.83 -2.04
N VAL A 60 3.13 -9.95 -2.34
CA VAL A 60 2.32 -8.86 -2.89
C VAL A 60 1.03 -8.75 -2.08
N VAL A 61 0.70 -7.55 -1.62
CA VAL A 61 -0.56 -7.23 -0.94
C VAL A 61 -1.27 -6.15 -1.73
N ILE A 62 -2.47 -6.45 -2.20
CA ILE A 62 -3.29 -5.53 -3.00
C ILE A 62 -4.52 -5.16 -2.20
N ILE A 63 -4.71 -3.88 -1.98
CA ILE A 63 -5.86 -3.35 -1.22
C ILE A 63 -6.95 -2.98 -2.20
N LEU A 64 -8.14 -3.54 -2.01
CA LEU A 64 -9.33 -3.20 -2.77
C LEU A 64 -10.46 -2.78 -1.83
N ARG A 65 -11.39 -2.01 -2.37
CA ARG A 65 -12.66 -1.74 -1.70
C ARG A 65 -13.55 -2.97 -1.77
N SER A 66 -14.39 -3.17 -0.77
CA SER A 66 -15.33 -4.31 -0.71
C SER A 66 -16.38 -4.31 -1.84
N ASP A 67 -16.57 -3.18 -2.54
CA ASP A 67 -17.46 -3.06 -3.70
C ASP A 67 -16.71 -3.17 -5.05
N SER A 68 -15.40 -3.45 -5.04
CA SER A 68 -14.62 -3.69 -6.26
C SER A 68 -14.75 -5.14 -6.73
N ASP A 69 -14.83 -5.34 -8.04
CA ASP A 69 -14.87 -6.66 -8.62
C ASP A 69 -13.55 -7.41 -8.39
N PRO A 70 -13.52 -8.54 -7.65
CA PRO A 70 -12.29 -9.25 -7.35
C PRO A 70 -11.63 -9.91 -8.57
N ARG A 71 -12.33 -10.03 -9.72
CA ARG A 71 -11.71 -10.48 -10.98
C ARG A 71 -10.58 -9.56 -11.45
N PHE A 72 -10.54 -8.33 -10.95
CA PHE A 72 -9.41 -7.42 -11.11
C PHE A 72 -8.07 -8.05 -10.70
N LEU A 73 -8.07 -8.96 -9.73
CA LEU A 73 -6.89 -9.67 -9.25
C LEU A 73 -6.36 -10.74 -10.22
N GLN A 74 -7.05 -11.02 -11.33
CA GLN A 74 -6.50 -11.83 -12.42
C GLN A 74 -5.23 -11.21 -13.05
N ALA A 75 -4.99 -9.92 -12.82
CA ALA A 75 -3.76 -9.22 -13.17
C ALA A 75 -2.53 -9.70 -12.38
N VAL A 76 -2.71 -10.43 -11.27
CA VAL A 76 -1.58 -10.92 -10.45
C VAL A 76 -0.91 -12.12 -11.12
N PRO A 77 0.39 -12.03 -11.47
CA PRO A 77 1.14 -13.13 -12.04
C PRO A 77 1.15 -14.39 -11.15
N SER A 78 1.10 -15.56 -11.78
CA SER A 78 1.05 -16.85 -11.08
C SER A 78 2.30 -17.18 -10.23
N ARG A 79 3.40 -16.43 -10.41
CA ARG A 79 4.58 -16.53 -9.55
C ARG A 79 4.29 -16.17 -8.08
N TRP A 80 3.21 -15.46 -7.83
CA TRP A 80 2.72 -15.17 -6.47
C TRP A 80 1.39 -15.88 -6.23
N PRO A 81 1.41 -17.09 -5.66
CA PRO A 81 0.18 -17.80 -5.34
C PRO A 81 -0.64 -17.05 -4.30
N PHE A 82 -1.97 -17.17 -4.39
CA PHE A 82 -2.87 -16.58 -3.39
C PHE A 82 -2.68 -17.25 -2.03
N VAL A 83 -2.57 -16.45 -0.98
CA VAL A 83 -2.41 -16.92 0.40
C VAL A 83 -3.72 -16.74 1.19
N CYS A 84 -4.21 -15.50 1.29
CA CYS A 84 -5.44 -15.18 2.02
C CYS A 84 -5.94 -13.77 1.67
N SER A 85 -7.13 -13.42 2.18
CA SER A 85 -7.60 -12.04 2.25
C SER A 85 -7.77 -11.60 3.70
N GLN A 86 -7.58 -10.32 3.97
CA GLN A 86 -7.70 -9.72 5.29
C GLN A 86 -8.62 -8.50 5.24
N ALA A 87 -9.54 -8.39 6.20
CA ALA A 87 -10.47 -7.28 6.26
C ALA A 87 -9.92 -6.11 7.09
N LEU A 88 -9.98 -4.92 6.54
CA LEU A 88 -9.53 -3.66 7.13
C LEU A 88 -10.76 -2.84 7.55
N ALA A 89 -11.23 -3.07 8.77
CA ALA A 89 -12.49 -2.52 9.25
C ALA A 89 -12.32 -1.10 9.83
N TYR A 90 -13.39 -0.32 9.75
CA TYR A 90 -13.47 1.00 10.38
C TYR A 90 -14.30 0.98 11.66
N VAL A 91 -14.02 1.92 12.58
CA VAL A 91 -14.73 2.03 13.88
C VAL A 91 -16.18 2.44 13.68
N VAL A 92 -16.42 3.30 12.67
CA VAL A 92 -17.76 3.75 12.30
C VAL A 92 -18.15 3.09 10.99
N PRO A 93 -19.36 2.51 10.89
CA PRO A 93 -19.84 2.00 9.62
C PRO A 93 -19.80 3.09 8.54
N MET A 94 -19.13 2.79 7.45
CA MET A 94 -18.98 3.70 6.32
C MET A 94 -19.72 3.17 5.10
N TYR A 95 -20.16 4.07 4.24
CA TYR A 95 -20.54 3.68 2.90
C TYR A 95 -19.28 3.52 2.03
N ILE A 96 -19.17 2.37 1.39
CA ILE A 96 -18.22 2.13 0.31
C ILE A 96 -19.06 1.87 -0.95
N GLY A 97 -19.14 2.85 -1.82
CA GLY A 97 -20.10 2.82 -2.92
C GLY A 97 -21.53 2.74 -2.40
N ARG A 98 -22.23 1.64 -2.72
CA ARG A 98 -23.61 1.35 -2.23
C ARG A 98 -23.66 0.40 -1.04
N VAL A 99 -22.51 -0.03 -0.51
CA VAL A 99 -22.42 -1.00 0.57
C VAL A 99 -22.27 -0.28 1.90
N LEU A 100 -23.27 -0.38 2.78
CA LEU A 100 -23.18 0.12 4.15
C LEU A 100 -22.38 -0.85 5.00
N GLY A 101 -21.47 -0.31 5.83
CA GLY A 101 -20.57 -1.09 6.67
C GLY A 101 -19.50 -1.82 5.86
N GLY A 102 -19.24 -1.37 4.63
CA GLY A 102 -18.18 -1.88 3.79
C GLY A 102 -16.81 -1.76 4.46
N THR A 103 -15.94 -2.68 4.11
CA THR A 103 -14.54 -2.71 4.54
C THR A 103 -13.64 -2.52 3.34
N GLU A 104 -12.36 -2.29 3.59
CA GLU A 104 -11.33 -2.55 2.59
C GLU A 104 -10.83 -3.97 2.80
N LEU A 105 -10.38 -4.60 1.72
CA LEU A 105 -9.86 -5.96 1.72
C LEU A 105 -8.43 -5.94 1.19
N ALA A 106 -7.50 -6.48 1.96
CA ALA A 106 -6.15 -6.73 1.53
C ALA A 106 -6.05 -8.18 1.02
N TYR A 107 -5.76 -8.36 -0.25
CA TYR A 107 -5.53 -9.65 -0.88
C TYR A 107 -4.03 -9.92 -0.91
N CYS A 108 -3.63 -11.05 -0.36
CA CYS A 108 -2.24 -11.36 -0.07
C CYS A 108 -1.76 -12.56 -0.89
N PHE A 109 -0.63 -12.38 -1.54
CA PHE A 109 -0.06 -13.34 -2.49
C PHE A 109 1.43 -13.55 -2.22
N GLY A 110 1.98 -14.67 -2.67
CA GLY A 110 3.40 -15.00 -2.66
C GLY A 110 3.81 -15.96 -1.55
N GLU A 111 5.02 -15.81 -1.05
CA GLU A 111 5.54 -16.67 0.00
C GLU A 111 4.88 -16.38 1.36
N PRO A 112 4.56 -17.41 2.16
CA PRO A 112 4.16 -17.20 3.54
C PRO A 112 5.23 -16.44 4.33
N VAL A 113 4.80 -15.48 5.15
CA VAL A 113 5.74 -14.78 6.04
C VAL A 113 6.25 -15.76 7.09
N PRO A 114 7.57 -15.79 7.38
CA PRO A 114 8.11 -16.67 8.41
C PRO A 114 7.39 -16.48 9.76
N SER A 115 7.05 -17.59 10.38
CA SER A 115 6.44 -17.58 11.74
C SER A 115 7.43 -16.97 12.73
N ARG A 116 6.96 -16.01 13.52
CA ARG A 116 7.74 -15.33 14.54
C ARG A 116 6.88 -15.01 15.76
N GLU A 117 7.53 -14.60 16.84
CA GLU A 117 6.81 -14.24 18.08
C GLU A 117 5.75 -13.16 17.82
N GLY A 118 4.53 -13.38 18.28
CA GLY A 118 3.37 -12.52 18.02
C GLY A 118 2.74 -12.65 16.64
N TYR A 119 3.35 -13.41 15.70
CA TYR A 119 2.93 -13.52 14.30
C TYR A 119 2.91 -14.97 13.80
N ARG A 120 2.34 -15.88 14.60
CA ARG A 120 2.28 -17.32 14.28
C ARG A 120 1.08 -17.69 13.42
N VAL A 121 -0.02 -16.95 13.56
CA VAL A 121 -1.28 -17.23 12.86
C VAL A 121 -1.74 -15.93 12.20
N ILE A 122 -1.93 -15.97 10.89
CA ILE A 122 -2.37 -14.80 10.10
C ILE A 122 -3.82 -14.48 10.47
N PRO A 123 -4.13 -13.30 11.04
CA PRO A 123 -5.50 -12.93 11.37
C PRO A 123 -6.27 -12.51 10.13
N MET A 124 -7.54 -12.88 10.07
CA MET A 124 -8.44 -12.42 9.00
C MET A 124 -8.83 -10.93 9.15
N TRP A 125 -8.83 -10.43 10.37
CA TRP A 125 -9.29 -9.06 10.68
C TRP A 125 -8.13 -8.21 11.17
N GLY A 126 -7.94 -7.07 10.50
CA GLY A 126 -7.07 -6.01 11.00
C GLY A 126 -7.67 -5.23 12.16
N PRO A 127 -6.90 -4.33 12.78
CA PRO A 127 -7.41 -3.43 13.81
C PRO A 127 -8.50 -2.54 13.23
N LYS A 128 -9.48 -2.16 14.06
CA LYS A 128 -10.44 -1.13 13.67
C LYS A 128 -9.77 0.23 13.64
N ALA A 129 -9.92 0.96 12.54
CA ALA A 129 -9.32 2.26 12.34
C ALA A 129 -10.35 3.39 12.23
N GLN A 130 -9.95 4.61 12.60
CA GLN A 130 -10.66 5.80 12.17
C GLN A 130 -10.39 6.02 10.66
N PRO A 131 -11.37 6.51 9.90
CA PRO A 131 -11.13 6.91 8.51
C PRO A 131 -10.00 7.93 8.42
N ALA A 132 -9.17 7.83 7.38
CA ALA A 132 -8.11 8.80 7.16
C ALA A 132 -8.67 10.22 6.97
N ASN A 133 -8.00 11.19 7.55
CA ASN A 133 -8.33 12.60 7.31
C ASN A 133 -7.82 13.03 5.93
N ARG A 134 -8.65 12.85 4.91
CA ARG A 134 -8.31 13.14 3.51
C ARG A 134 -7.91 14.60 3.29
N ARG A 135 -8.57 15.56 3.99
CA ARG A 135 -8.23 16.98 3.87
C ARG A 135 -6.84 17.28 4.41
N ALA A 136 -6.52 16.73 5.59
CA ALA A 136 -5.19 16.93 6.18
C ALA A 136 -4.09 16.23 5.36
N ASN A 137 -4.39 15.08 4.76
CA ASN A 137 -3.43 14.34 3.95
C ASN A 137 -3.29 14.86 2.51
N GLY A 138 -4.18 15.77 2.07
CA GLY A 138 -4.11 16.38 0.74
C GLY A 138 -4.36 15.41 -0.44
N HIS A 139 -4.89 14.19 -0.17
CA HIS A 139 -5.14 13.17 -1.19
C HIS A 139 -6.56 12.60 -1.02
N PRO A 140 -7.36 12.46 -2.10
CA PRO A 140 -8.77 12.07 -2.01
C PRO A 140 -8.99 10.64 -1.49
N CYS A 141 -7.99 9.78 -1.63
CA CYS A 141 -8.08 8.34 -1.35
C CYS A 141 -7.06 7.86 -0.30
N SER A 142 -6.62 8.73 0.62
CA SER A 142 -5.68 8.34 1.69
C SER A 142 -6.22 7.19 2.53
N ARG A 143 -5.36 6.22 2.85
CA ARG A 143 -5.66 5.08 3.71
C ARG A 143 -5.37 5.37 5.18
N ALA A 144 -6.04 4.63 6.07
CA ALA A 144 -5.77 4.75 7.50
C ALA A 144 -4.37 4.21 7.85
N MET A 145 -3.55 5.03 8.50
CA MET A 145 -2.16 4.68 8.84
C MET A 145 -2.08 3.36 9.64
N VAL A 146 -2.97 3.18 10.60
CA VAL A 146 -2.99 1.98 11.46
C VAL A 146 -3.21 0.68 10.68
N HIS A 147 -3.98 0.72 9.58
CA HIS A 147 -4.14 -0.43 8.69
C HIS A 147 -2.86 -0.70 7.92
N MET A 148 -2.22 0.33 7.39
CA MET A 148 -1.00 0.16 6.59
C MET A 148 0.17 -0.32 7.44
N GLU A 149 0.34 0.23 8.65
CA GLU A 149 1.33 -0.27 9.61
C GLU A 149 1.09 -1.74 9.99
N TRP A 150 -0.19 -2.11 10.17
CA TRP A 150 -0.55 -3.49 10.48
C TRP A 150 -0.21 -4.43 9.31
N LEU A 151 -0.52 -4.06 8.06
CA LEU A 151 -0.14 -4.84 6.87
C LEU A 151 1.37 -4.95 6.72
N CYS A 152 2.12 -3.85 6.91
CA CYS A 152 3.58 -3.89 6.88
C CYS A 152 4.13 -4.88 7.91
N ARG A 153 3.63 -4.86 9.15
CA ARG A 153 4.07 -5.78 10.19
C ARG A 153 3.73 -7.24 9.90
N TRP A 154 2.59 -7.52 9.27
CA TRP A 154 2.18 -8.89 8.95
C TRP A 154 2.87 -9.44 7.70
N TRP A 155 3.10 -8.63 6.68
CA TRP A 155 3.57 -9.09 5.37
C TRP A 155 5.03 -8.80 5.08
N SER A 156 5.75 -8.20 6.01
CA SER A 156 7.20 -8.04 5.94
C SER A 156 7.89 -8.30 7.27
N VAL A 157 9.20 -8.50 7.23
CA VAL A 157 10.04 -8.56 8.43
C VAL A 157 10.91 -7.30 8.56
N PRO A 158 11.39 -6.93 9.76
CA PRO A 158 12.30 -5.81 9.93
C PRO A 158 13.51 -5.89 8.98
N GLY A 159 13.88 -4.78 8.36
CA GLY A 159 14.96 -4.70 7.39
C GLY A 159 14.58 -5.02 5.94
N GLU A 160 13.38 -5.57 5.68
CA GLU A 160 12.88 -5.71 4.31
C GLU A 160 12.44 -4.36 3.73
N THR A 161 12.52 -4.23 2.40
CA THR A 161 12.02 -3.07 1.66
C THR A 161 10.59 -3.31 1.19
N VAL A 162 9.69 -2.44 1.65
CA VAL A 162 8.28 -2.40 1.22
C VAL A 162 8.13 -1.32 0.16
N VAL A 163 7.63 -1.69 -1.02
CA VAL A 163 7.42 -0.76 -2.12
C VAL A 163 5.93 -0.62 -2.43
N ASP A 164 5.49 0.62 -2.61
CA ASP A 164 4.15 0.95 -3.13
C ASP A 164 4.29 1.61 -4.50
N PRO A 165 3.94 0.92 -5.60
CA PRO A 165 4.03 1.46 -6.95
C PRO A 165 2.94 2.50 -7.29
N PHE A 166 1.93 2.69 -6.42
CA PHE A 166 0.84 3.66 -6.58
C PHE A 166 0.68 4.51 -5.30
N SER A 167 1.77 5.16 -4.92
CA SER A 167 1.99 5.66 -3.55
C SER A 167 1.05 6.78 -3.11
N GLY A 168 0.49 7.57 -4.03
CA GLY A 168 -0.35 8.71 -3.70
C GLY A 168 0.32 9.63 -2.70
N SER A 169 -0.31 9.83 -1.56
CA SER A 169 0.21 10.67 -0.47
C SER A 169 1.25 9.97 0.44
N GLY A 170 1.81 8.83 0.07
CA GLY A 170 2.91 8.16 0.78
C GLY A 170 2.53 7.44 2.07
N THR A 171 1.27 7.02 2.24
CA THR A 171 0.85 6.37 3.49
C THR A 171 1.53 5.03 3.72
N ILE A 172 1.69 4.19 2.68
CA ILE A 172 2.31 2.87 2.80
C ILE A 172 3.82 2.96 3.06
N PRO A 173 4.63 3.72 2.29
CA PRO A 173 6.05 3.84 2.60
C PRO A 173 6.31 4.46 3.97
N LEU A 174 5.48 5.39 4.43
CA LEU A 174 5.58 5.94 5.78
C LEU A 174 5.23 4.89 6.86
N ALA A 175 4.19 4.08 6.63
CA ALA A 175 3.83 2.97 7.52
C ALA A 175 4.92 1.90 7.60
N ALA A 176 5.60 1.61 6.49
CA ALA A 176 6.76 0.72 6.45
C ALA A 176 7.87 1.24 7.37
N HIS A 177 8.23 2.51 7.26
CA HIS A 177 9.23 3.16 8.11
C HIS A 177 8.87 3.07 9.60
N ARG A 178 7.66 3.46 9.97
CA ARG A 178 7.16 3.36 11.36
C ARG A 178 7.15 1.92 11.89
N SER A 179 7.16 0.96 10.99
CA SER A 179 7.21 -0.47 11.31
C SER A 179 8.63 -1.05 11.22
N GLN A 180 9.68 -0.22 11.10
CA GLN A 180 11.09 -0.63 10.97
C GLN A 180 11.42 -1.37 9.66
N ARG A 181 10.79 -0.96 8.55
CA ARG A 181 11.09 -1.40 7.19
C ARG A 181 11.54 -0.21 6.35
N ASP A 182 12.35 -0.45 5.33
CA ASP A 182 12.59 0.58 4.33
C ASP A 182 11.31 0.76 3.50
N GLY A 183 10.90 2.00 3.31
CA GLY A 183 9.70 2.34 2.56
C GLY A 183 10.04 3.04 1.24
N VAL A 184 9.53 2.54 0.12
CA VAL A 184 9.66 3.21 -1.18
C VAL A 184 8.28 3.44 -1.76
N GLY A 185 7.96 4.69 -2.06
CA GLY A 185 6.75 5.06 -2.80
C GLY A 185 7.11 5.53 -4.20
N ILE A 186 6.39 5.06 -5.21
CA ILE A 186 6.49 5.55 -6.58
C ILE A 186 5.15 6.21 -6.93
N GLU A 187 5.21 7.44 -7.43
CA GLU A 187 4.02 8.22 -7.73
C GLU A 187 4.24 9.03 -9.02
N ILE A 188 3.28 8.95 -9.93
CA ILE A 188 3.34 9.62 -11.22
C ILE A 188 2.95 11.10 -11.13
N ASN A 189 2.11 11.46 -10.17
CA ASN A 189 1.66 12.83 -9.97
C ASN A 189 2.65 13.60 -9.08
N ALA A 190 3.24 14.66 -9.64
CA ALA A 190 4.24 15.48 -8.95
C ALA A 190 3.70 16.13 -7.65
N ASP A 191 2.45 16.58 -7.65
CA ASP A 191 1.84 17.23 -6.47
C ASP A 191 1.66 16.22 -5.34
N TYR A 192 1.26 14.98 -5.66
CA TYR A 192 1.16 13.92 -4.65
C TYR A 192 2.53 13.50 -4.13
N CYS A 193 3.58 13.51 -4.97
CA CYS A 193 4.95 13.30 -4.51
C CYS A 193 5.37 14.36 -3.47
N GLU A 194 5.08 15.63 -3.71
CA GLU A 194 5.42 16.69 -2.76
C GLU A 194 4.63 16.59 -1.46
N ILE A 195 3.35 16.21 -1.54
CA ILE A 195 2.55 15.91 -0.35
C ILE A 195 3.18 14.76 0.44
N ALA A 196 3.54 13.66 -0.24
CA ALA A 196 4.16 12.50 0.39
C ALA A 196 5.52 12.84 1.06
N ARG A 197 6.38 13.58 0.36
CA ARG A 197 7.68 14.04 0.88
C ARG A 197 7.52 14.94 2.09
N ARG A 198 6.55 15.87 2.07
CA ARG A 198 6.23 16.70 3.25
C ARG A 198 5.80 15.84 4.43
N ARG A 199 4.87 14.89 4.24
CA ARG A 199 4.43 13.98 5.30
C ARG A 199 5.57 13.17 5.91
N VAL A 200 6.52 12.72 5.09
CA VAL A 200 7.71 12.00 5.55
C VAL A 200 8.60 12.93 6.40
N ARG A 201 8.83 14.17 5.98
CA ARG A 201 9.59 15.14 6.77
C ARG A 201 8.91 15.47 8.10
N ASP A 202 7.60 15.68 8.08
CA ASP A 202 6.82 16.05 9.26
C ASP A 202 6.70 14.88 10.27
N ASP A 203 6.92 13.64 9.83
CA ASP A 203 6.92 12.44 10.67
C ASP A 203 8.29 12.18 11.34
N ALA A 204 9.35 12.86 10.90
CA ALA A 204 10.66 12.74 11.52
C ALA A 204 10.58 13.16 12.99
N PRO A 205 11.14 12.38 13.94
CA PRO A 205 11.13 12.77 15.35
C PRO A 205 11.78 14.14 15.52
N LEU A 206 11.17 15.02 16.31
CA LEU A 206 11.68 16.36 16.65
C LEU A 206 13.07 16.34 17.32
N PHE A 207 13.63 15.17 17.56
CA PHE A 207 14.94 14.96 18.23
C PHE A 207 16.05 14.47 17.27
N ALA A 208 15.83 14.44 15.97
CA ALA A 208 16.87 14.07 15.02
C ALA A 208 17.93 15.17 14.78
N GLU A 209 17.71 16.37 15.30
CA GLU A 209 18.64 17.52 15.19
C GLU A 209 19.68 17.61 16.35
N ALA A 210 19.74 16.64 17.25
CA ALA A 210 20.64 16.68 18.42
C ALA A 210 21.81 15.69 18.34
N ALA A 211 22.22 15.27 17.13
CA ALA A 211 23.40 14.43 16.91
C ALA A 211 24.31 15.07 15.84
N GLU A 212 24.90 16.22 16.19
CA GLU A 212 26.16 16.70 15.61
C GLU A 212 27.26 16.67 16.67
#